data_8966377c443157111e7bb1db8422c13d
#
_entry.id   8966377c443157111e7bb1db8422c13d
#
_cell.length_a   1.000
_cell.length_b   1.000
_cell.length_c   1.000
_cell.angle_alpha   90.00
_cell.angle_beta   90.00
_cell.angle_gamma   90.00
#
_symmetry.space_group_name_H-M   'P 1'
#
loop_
_entity.id
_entity.type
_entity.pdbx_description
1 polymer ?
#
loop_
_entity_poly.entity_id
_entity_poly.type
_entity_poly.pdbx_seq_one_letter_code
_entity_poly.pdbx_strand_id
1 'polypeptide(L)'
;MKTSFCAAVGLLAAGVAIPAAVNASPVTAQQQITLFDKEDFAFSLGGPEPDNLVDNFQLRGVNLNQLPALEGQGISMAIVNLGPCAINLPHIHPRATEMLYTIEGNDLRVAFVEENGGEGAVVNDLYQGDVAFFPQGLIHYQQNLGCYPVTFLAALNSEDPGVVTITTRFFELPSEAIQASLNFEDPTLKALLESLPEAPATAQRQCLQRCGLGNDDTSLSYDYEY
;
A
#
# COMPACT_ATOMS: atom_id res chain seq x y z
N MET A 1 -50.43 -52.42 -6.75
CA MET A 1 -49.12 -52.54 -7.39
C MET A 1 -48.88 -51.28 -8.20
N LYS A 2 -48.06 -50.35 -7.67
CA LYS A 2 -47.60 -49.16 -8.38
C LYS A 2 -46.05 -49.19 -8.41
N THR A 3 -45.55 -49.51 -9.58
CA THR A 3 -44.11 -49.52 -9.85
C THR A 3 -43.61 -48.09 -10.10
N SER A 4 -42.74 -47.59 -9.23
CA SER A 4 -42.10 -46.30 -9.37
C SER A 4 -40.78 -46.48 -10.17
N PHE A 5 -40.71 -45.82 -11.32
CA PHE A 5 -39.47 -45.71 -12.12
C PHE A 5 -38.59 -44.60 -11.54
N CYS A 6 -37.45 -44.96 -11.04
CA CYS A 6 -36.39 -43.99 -10.71
C CYS A 6 -35.58 -43.69 -11.96
N ALA A 7 -35.70 -42.50 -12.51
CA ALA A 7 -34.82 -41.99 -13.57
C ALA A 7 -33.51 -41.50 -12.97
N ALA A 8 -32.40 -42.15 -13.30
CA ALA A 8 -31.07 -41.69 -12.95
C ALA A 8 -30.69 -40.53 -13.86
N VAL A 9 -30.58 -39.32 -13.28
CA VAL A 9 -30.01 -38.17 -13.97
C VAL A 9 -28.47 -38.27 -13.87
N GLY A 10 -27.86 -38.64 -14.98
CA GLY A 10 -26.40 -38.61 -15.09
C GLY A 10 -25.90 -37.17 -15.12
N LEU A 11 -25.24 -36.72 -14.05
CA LEU A 11 -24.45 -35.49 -14.06
C LEU A 11 -23.20 -35.73 -14.93
N LEU A 12 -23.18 -35.15 -16.12
CA LEU A 12 -21.96 -34.93 -16.88
C LEU A 12 -21.16 -33.85 -16.16
N ALA A 13 -20.17 -34.26 -15.38
CA ALA A 13 -19.16 -33.36 -14.88
C ALA A 13 -18.32 -32.89 -16.07
N ALA A 14 -18.60 -31.68 -16.56
CA ALA A 14 -17.67 -30.98 -17.45
C ALA A 14 -16.40 -30.71 -16.65
N GLY A 15 -15.38 -31.55 -16.86
CA GLY A 15 -14.06 -31.33 -16.32
C GLY A 15 -13.50 -30.02 -16.90
N VAL A 16 -13.45 -28.99 -16.11
CA VAL A 16 -12.62 -27.83 -16.42
C VAL A 16 -11.20 -28.35 -16.43
N ALA A 17 -10.61 -28.49 -17.63
CA ALA A 17 -9.20 -28.77 -17.77
C ALA A 17 -8.46 -27.59 -17.16
N ILE A 18 -7.94 -27.76 -15.95
CA ILE A 18 -6.94 -26.88 -15.38
C ILE A 18 -5.77 -26.96 -16.37
N PRO A 19 -5.34 -25.86 -17.00
CA PRO A 19 -4.15 -25.91 -17.83
C PRO A 19 -3.04 -26.49 -16.94
N ALA A 20 -2.38 -27.54 -17.46
CA ALA A 20 -1.24 -28.12 -16.77
C ALA A 20 -0.32 -26.96 -16.39
N ALA A 21 -0.07 -26.79 -15.08
CA ALA A 21 0.94 -25.86 -14.64
C ALA A 21 2.17 -26.18 -15.49
N VAL A 22 2.58 -25.22 -16.31
CA VAL A 22 3.85 -25.30 -16.98
C VAL A 22 4.84 -25.40 -15.84
N ASN A 23 5.36 -26.61 -15.60
CA ASN A 23 6.53 -26.81 -14.77
C ASN A 23 7.66 -26.07 -15.50
N ALA A 24 7.74 -24.77 -15.24
CA ALA A 24 8.87 -23.99 -15.68
C ALA A 24 10.07 -24.64 -15.06
N SER A 25 10.86 -25.33 -15.87
CA SER A 25 12.19 -25.79 -15.47
C SER A 25 12.89 -24.59 -14.85
N PRO A 26 13.67 -24.74 -13.77
CA PRO A 26 14.37 -23.62 -13.16
C PRO A 26 15.22 -22.95 -14.23
N VAL A 27 14.78 -21.77 -14.66
CA VAL A 27 15.48 -20.97 -15.66
C VAL A 27 16.69 -20.38 -14.93
N THR A 28 17.88 -20.55 -15.50
CA THR A 28 19.06 -19.88 -14.93
C THR A 28 18.89 -18.37 -15.05
N ALA A 29 19.56 -17.59 -14.20
CA ALA A 29 19.53 -16.13 -14.28
C ALA A 29 19.86 -15.62 -15.69
N GLN A 30 20.82 -16.25 -16.38
CA GLN A 30 21.17 -15.89 -17.75
C GLN A 30 20.03 -16.20 -18.74
N GLN A 31 19.32 -17.29 -18.58
CA GLN A 31 18.17 -17.62 -19.43
C GLN A 31 17.01 -16.66 -19.18
N GLN A 32 16.79 -16.26 -17.92
CA GLN A 32 15.78 -15.27 -17.58
C GLN A 32 16.07 -13.92 -18.25
N ILE A 33 17.32 -13.45 -18.21
CA ILE A 33 17.73 -12.22 -18.87
C ILE A 33 17.41 -12.24 -20.37
N THR A 34 17.57 -13.39 -21.04
CA THR A 34 17.33 -13.52 -22.48
C THR A 34 15.84 -13.57 -22.86
N LEU A 35 14.92 -13.61 -21.92
CA LEU A 35 13.47 -13.55 -22.17
C LEU A 35 12.95 -12.12 -22.38
N PHE A 36 13.77 -11.11 -22.09
CA PHE A 36 13.41 -9.72 -22.11
C PHE A 36 14.31 -8.94 -23.06
N ASP A 37 13.76 -7.89 -23.65
CA ASP A 37 14.55 -6.90 -24.39
C ASP A 37 15.26 -5.95 -23.42
N LYS A 38 16.26 -5.21 -23.89
CA LYS A 38 17.06 -4.31 -23.03
C LYS A 38 16.21 -3.20 -22.36
N GLU A 39 15.14 -2.81 -23.01
CA GLU A 39 14.19 -1.80 -22.53
C GLU A 39 13.37 -2.30 -21.33
N ASP A 40 13.18 -3.62 -21.20
CA ASP A 40 12.45 -4.23 -20.09
C ASP A 40 13.23 -4.23 -18.77
N PHE A 41 14.47 -3.77 -18.77
CA PHE A 41 15.32 -3.65 -17.56
C PHE A 41 15.36 -2.21 -17.02
N ALA A 42 14.61 -1.29 -17.60
CA ALA A 42 14.57 0.10 -17.17
C ALA A 42 13.13 0.59 -17.10
N PHE A 43 12.81 1.28 -16.01
CA PHE A 43 11.53 1.91 -15.80
C PHE A 43 11.72 3.33 -15.26
N SER A 44 10.98 4.29 -15.78
CA SER A 44 11.06 5.67 -15.32
C SER A 44 9.99 5.94 -14.27
N LEU A 45 10.41 6.22 -13.05
CA LEU A 45 9.52 6.72 -12.00
C LEU A 45 9.16 8.21 -12.20
N GLY A 46 9.67 8.85 -13.26
CA GLY A 46 9.55 10.29 -13.45
C GLY A 46 10.43 11.09 -12.49
N GLY A 47 10.57 12.38 -12.78
CA GLY A 47 11.18 13.34 -11.84
C GLY A 47 10.19 13.78 -10.75
N PRO A 48 10.62 14.46 -9.68
CA PRO A 48 9.69 15.18 -8.83
C PRO A 48 8.92 16.17 -9.70
N GLU A 49 7.61 16.13 -9.65
CA GLU A 49 6.76 17.18 -10.23
C GLU A 49 6.86 18.39 -9.31
N PRO A 50 7.49 19.48 -9.73
CA PRO A 50 7.82 20.54 -8.78
C PRO A 50 6.66 21.44 -8.39
N ASP A 51 5.56 21.49 -9.12
CA ASP A 51 4.66 22.65 -9.04
C ASP A 51 3.17 22.38 -8.78
N ASN A 52 2.71 21.13 -8.63
CA ASN A 52 1.31 20.85 -8.31
C ASN A 52 1.13 20.42 -6.85
N LEU A 53 1.37 21.37 -5.94
CA LEU A 53 1.13 21.26 -4.49
C LEU A 53 -0.36 21.09 -4.09
N VAL A 54 -1.25 20.88 -5.06
CA VAL A 54 -2.68 20.68 -4.80
C VAL A 54 -2.94 19.22 -4.39
N ASP A 55 -2.09 18.27 -4.81
CA ASP A 55 -2.18 16.87 -4.45
C ASP A 55 -1.20 16.58 -3.31
N ASN A 56 -1.71 16.52 -2.09
CA ASN A 56 -0.89 16.33 -0.88
C ASN A 56 -0.17 14.97 -0.82
N PHE A 57 -0.38 14.10 -1.79
CA PHE A 57 0.24 12.78 -1.85
C PHE A 57 0.42 12.33 -3.30
N GLN A 58 1.61 11.91 -3.64
CA GLN A 58 1.89 11.25 -4.90
C GLN A 58 2.79 10.04 -4.65
N LEU A 59 2.40 8.89 -5.17
CA LEU A 59 3.20 7.67 -5.13
C LEU A 59 3.43 7.18 -6.56
N ARG A 60 4.68 6.92 -6.90
CA ARG A 60 5.09 6.30 -8.16
C ARG A 60 5.97 5.10 -7.85
N GLY A 61 5.44 3.92 -8.15
CA GLY A 61 6.10 2.66 -7.83
C GLY A 61 6.51 1.88 -9.07
N VAL A 62 7.49 1.02 -8.89
CA VAL A 62 7.86 -0.04 -9.82
C VAL A 62 7.91 -1.37 -9.07
N ASN A 63 7.09 -2.30 -9.51
CA ASN A 63 7.03 -3.67 -9.02
C ASN A 63 6.90 -4.62 -10.22
N LEU A 64 6.60 -5.88 -9.96
CA LEU A 64 6.46 -6.90 -10.99
C LEU A 64 5.44 -6.54 -12.09
N ASN A 65 4.40 -5.75 -11.76
CA ASN A 65 3.38 -5.38 -12.76
C ASN A 65 3.90 -4.36 -13.77
N GLN A 66 4.73 -3.41 -13.34
CA GLN A 66 5.32 -2.39 -14.22
C GLN A 66 6.59 -2.89 -14.92
N LEU A 67 7.34 -3.78 -14.26
CA LEU A 67 8.63 -4.27 -14.75
C LEU A 67 8.72 -5.79 -14.60
N PRO A 68 8.18 -6.58 -15.57
CA PRO A 68 8.16 -8.05 -15.50
C PRO A 68 9.53 -8.70 -15.32
N ALA A 69 10.62 -8.03 -15.74
CA ALA A 69 11.98 -8.50 -15.51
C ALA A 69 12.37 -8.61 -14.03
N LEU A 70 11.55 -8.07 -13.11
CA LEU A 70 11.73 -8.22 -11.66
C LEU A 70 11.30 -9.60 -11.15
N GLU A 71 10.68 -10.45 -11.95
CA GLU A 71 10.25 -11.78 -11.50
C GLU A 71 11.40 -12.56 -10.85
N GLY A 72 11.20 -12.97 -9.57
CA GLY A 72 12.20 -13.70 -8.80
C GLY A 72 13.39 -12.87 -8.30
N GLN A 73 13.40 -11.55 -8.50
CA GLN A 73 14.50 -10.68 -8.06
C GLN A 73 14.32 -10.20 -6.62
N GLY A 74 13.12 -10.32 -6.05
CA GLY A 74 12.87 -9.98 -4.65
C GLY A 74 13.06 -8.50 -4.32
N ILE A 75 12.75 -7.61 -5.25
CA ILE A 75 12.88 -6.17 -5.04
C ILE A 75 11.81 -5.37 -5.77
N SER A 76 11.34 -4.31 -5.15
CA SER A 76 10.54 -3.25 -5.76
C SER A 76 10.88 -1.90 -5.13
N MET A 77 10.38 -0.83 -5.70
CA MET A 77 10.72 0.52 -5.28
C MET A 77 9.56 1.49 -5.52
N ALA A 78 9.45 2.51 -4.68
CA ALA A 78 8.54 3.62 -4.90
C ALA A 78 9.19 4.96 -4.50
N ILE A 79 8.86 6.02 -5.22
CA ILE A 79 9.08 7.40 -4.77
C ILE A 79 7.75 7.93 -4.27
N VAL A 80 7.77 8.54 -3.10
CA VAL A 80 6.60 9.13 -2.45
C VAL A 80 6.87 10.60 -2.17
N ASN A 81 5.94 11.45 -2.62
CA ASN A 81 5.91 12.87 -2.28
C ASN A 81 4.76 13.09 -1.29
N LEU A 82 5.08 13.56 -0.10
CA LEU A 82 4.10 14.00 0.88
C LEU A 82 4.06 15.52 0.89
N GLY A 83 2.95 16.10 0.47
CA GLY A 83 2.71 17.53 0.62
C GLY A 83 2.69 17.97 2.08
N PRO A 84 2.53 19.26 2.35
CA PRO A 84 2.45 19.80 3.71
C PRO A 84 1.38 19.09 4.53
N CYS A 85 1.77 18.65 5.74
CA CYS A 85 0.84 18.00 6.69
C CYS A 85 0.25 16.66 6.24
N ALA A 86 0.68 16.10 5.10
CA ALA A 86 0.14 14.86 4.56
C ALA A 86 0.60 13.65 5.37
N ILE A 87 -0.25 12.63 5.38
CA ILE A 87 -0.02 11.34 6.02
C ILE A 87 -0.24 10.25 4.99
N ASN A 88 0.76 9.44 4.73
CA ASN A 88 0.57 8.11 4.15
C ASN A 88 -0.02 7.23 5.25
N LEU A 89 -1.27 6.85 5.09
CA LEU A 89 -2.08 6.23 6.15
C LEU A 89 -1.43 4.94 6.68
N PRO A 90 -1.73 4.54 7.93
CA PRO A 90 -1.25 3.29 8.49
C PRO A 90 -1.55 2.10 7.58
N HIS A 91 -0.50 1.39 7.17
CA HIS A 91 -0.57 0.26 6.24
C HIS A 91 0.46 -0.81 6.59
N ILE A 92 0.39 -1.93 5.91
CA ILE A 92 1.37 -3.01 5.97
C ILE A 92 1.78 -3.45 4.57
N HIS A 93 3.02 -3.92 4.45
CA HIS A 93 3.48 -4.71 3.31
C HIS A 93 3.54 -6.19 3.73
N PRO A 94 2.55 -7.02 3.35
CA PRO A 94 2.46 -8.38 3.88
C PRO A 94 3.61 -9.29 3.41
N ARG A 95 4.28 -8.93 2.32
CA ARG A 95 5.34 -9.75 1.71
C ARG A 95 6.70 -9.09 1.66
N ALA A 96 6.85 -7.90 2.28
CA ALA A 96 8.13 -7.18 2.23
C ALA A 96 8.45 -6.45 3.54
N THR A 97 9.74 -6.38 3.83
CA THR A 97 10.36 -5.33 4.65
C THR A 97 10.59 -4.13 3.76
N GLU A 98 10.30 -2.95 4.26
CA GLU A 98 10.56 -1.68 3.58
C GLU A 98 11.77 -0.97 4.19
N MET A 99 12.61 -0.39 3.34
CA MET A 99 13.62 0.58 3.73
C MET A 99 13.32 1.92 3.08
N LEU A 100 13.21 2.96 3.89
CA LEU A 100 12.92 4.32 3.46
C LEU A 100 14.19 5.18 3.53
N TYR A 101 14.41 6.00 2.51
CA TYR A 101 15.44 7.03 2.47
C TYR A 101 14.82 8.40 2.16
N THR A 102 15.03 9.38 3.04
CA THR A 102 14.53 10.74 2.85
C THR A 102 15.41 11.49 1.84
N ILE A 103 14.87 11.71 0.63
CA ILE A 103 15.57 12.36 -0.49
C ILE A 103 15.63 13.88 -0.26
N GLU A 104 14.47 14.47 0.12
CA GLU A 104 14.31 15.91 0.25
C GLU A 104 13.27 16.24 1.32
N GLY A 105 13.48 17.35 1.99
CA GLY A 105 12.60 17.86 3.05
C GLY A 105 13.06 17.43 4.44
N ASN A 106 12.34 17.96 5.42
CA ASN A 106 12.57 17.73 6.84
C ASN A 106 11.22 17.46 7.51
N ASP A 107 11.25 17.12 8.80
CA ASP A 107 10.04 16.90 9.59
C ASP A 107 9.18 15.69 9.14
N LEU A 108 9.82 14.67 8.58
CA LEU A 108 9.18 13.40 8.22
C LEU A 108 9.11 12.49 9.45
N ARG A 109 7.94 12.38 10.08
CA ARG A 109 7.70 11.40 11.12
C ARG A 109 7.38 10.06 10.51
N VAL A 110 8.03 9.02 11.01
CA VAL A 110 7.77 7.63 10.66
C VAL A 110 7.55 6.81 11.93
N ALA A 111 6.69 5.81 11.86
CA ALA A 111 6.54 4.88 12.96
C ALA A 111 6.09 3.51 12.47
N PHE A 112 6.40 2.48 13.26
CA PHE A 112 5.77 1.18 13.15
C PHE A 112 5.32 0.68 14.53
N VAL A 113 4.34 -0.22 14.55
CA VAL A 113 3.82 -0.82 15.78
C VAL A 113 4.37 -2.22 15.92
N GLU A 114 4.93 -2.54 17.08
CA GLU A 114 5.40 -3.88 17.39
C GLU A 114 4.25 -4.89 17.45
N GLU A 115 4.59 -6.17 17.36
CA GLU A 115 3.62 -7.26 17.55
C GLU A 115 3.05 -7.27 18.97
N ASN A 116 1.96 -8.00 19.16
CA ASN A 116 1.36 -8.21 20.48
C ASN A 116 2.40 -8.76 21.47
N GLY A 117 2.58 -8.05 22.57
CA GLY A 117 3.59 -8.34 23.58
C GLY A 117 4.83 -7.46 23.53
N GLY A 118 4.95 -6.61 22.50
CA GLY A 118 5.93 -5.53 22.43
C GLY A 118 5.56 -4.32 23.30
N GLU A 119 6.40 -3.29 23.29
CA GLU A 119 6.24 -2.09 24.11
C GLU A 119 5.34 -1.02 23.45
N GLY A 120 4.99 -1.19 22.15
CA GLY A 120 4.10 -0.30 21.42
C GLY A 120 4.66 0.22 20.10
N ALA A 121 4.64 1.53 19.88
CA ALA A 121 5.09 2.13 18.64
C ALA A 121 6.54 2.61 18.73
N VAL A 122 7.34 2.24 17.74
CA VAL A 122 8.68 2.80 17.50
C VAL A 122 8.50 4.02 16.59
N VAL A 123 8.83 5.21 17.09
CA VAL A 123 8.61 6.50 16.39
C VAL A 123 9.93 7.20 16.18
N ASN A 124 10.17 7.70 14.96
CA ASN A 124 11.33 8.49 14.61
C ASN A 124 10.94 9.70 13.77
N ASP A 125 11.65 10.81 13.93
CA ASP A 125 11.57 11.99 13.07
C ASP A 125 12.82 12.02 12.20
N LEU A 126 12.62 12.06 10.88
CA LEU A 126 13.67 11.96 9.87
C LEU A 126 13.87 13.31 9.18
N TYR A 127 15.10 13.54 8.77
CA TYR A 127 15.53 14.67 7.99
C TYR A 127 16.14 14.20 6.67
N GLN A 128 16.39 15.12 5.77
CA GLN A 128 17.05 14.80 4.50
C GLN A 128 18.34 13.99 4.73
N GLY A 129 18.46 12.86 4.05
CA GLY A 129 19.60 11.95 4.16
C GLY A 129 19.41 10.81 5.16
N ASP A 130 18.37 10.86 5.99
CA ASP A 130 18.09 9.81 6.98
C ASP A 130 17.45 8.59 6.35
N VAL A 131 17.64 7.44 7.01
CA VAL A 131 17.10 6.14 6.65
C VAL A 131 16.28 5.58 7.80
N ALA A 132 15.14 5.00 7.49
CA ALA A 132 14.37 4.17 8.41
C ALA A 132 14.02 2.83 7.74
N PHE A 133 13.63 1.82 8.52
CA PHE A 133 13.09 0.58 7.97
C PHE A 133 11.85 0.14 8.74
N PHE A 134 10.98 -0.59 8.06
CA PHE A 134 9.75 -1.14 8.61
C PHE A 134 9.77 -2.66 8.43
N PRO A 135 9.75 -3.44 9.53
CA PRO A 135 9.71 -4.89 9.44
C PRO A 135 8.49 -5.39 8.67
N GLN A 136 8.65 -6.48 7.92
CA GLN A 136 7.58 -7.10 7.14
C GLN A 136 6.33 -7.35 7.99
N GLY A 137 5.17 -6.97 7.46
CA GLY A 137 3.87 -7.25 8.08
C GLY A 137 3.51 -6.35 9.27
N LEU A 138 4.40 -5.48 9.74
CA LEU A 138 4.07 -4.56 10.81
C LEU A 138 3.36 -3.32 10.28
N ILE A 139 2.37 -2.85 11.05
CA ILE A 139 1.66 -1.61 10.76
C ILE A 139 2.64 -0.45 10.88
N HIS A 140 2.73 0.35 9.82
CA HIS A 140 3.59 1.52 9.80
C HIS A 140 2.94 2.67 9.02
N TYR A 141 3.47 3.88 9.19
CA TYR A 141 3.01 5.07 8.48
C TYR A 141 4.13 6.09 8.33
N GLN A 142 3.93 7.06 7.41
CA GLN A 142 4.79 8.21 7.25
C GLN A 142 3.94 9.48 7.29
N GLN A 143 4.43 10.53 7.96
CA GLN A 143 3.72 11.79 8.13
C GLN A 143 4.66 12.97 7.95
N ASN A 144 4.31 13.85 7.06
CA ASN A 144 4.95 15.16 6.97
C ASN A 144 4.37 16.07 8.06
N LEU A 145 5.19 16.46 9.04
CA LEU A 145 4.82 17.37 10.12
C LEU A 145 5.00 18.84 9.72
N GLY A 146 5.70 19.09 8.60
CA GLY A 146 6.10 20.40 8.14
C GLY A 146 5.10 21.08 7.22
N CYS A 147 5.43 22.31 6.82
CA CYS A 147 4.66 23.14 5.93
C CYS A 147 5.21 23.13 4.48
N TYR A 148 6.19 22.30 4.21
CA TYR A 148 6.79 22.09 2.90
C TYR A 148 6.75 20.62 2.53
N PRO A 149 6.76 20.27 1.23
CA PRO A 149 6.77 18.88 0.80
C PRO A 149 8.00 18.12 1.30
N VAL A 150 7.81 16.80 1.47
CA VAL A 150 8.89 15.84 1.76
C VAL A 150 8.83 14.74 0.70
N THR A 151 10.00 14.39 0.16
CA THR A 151 10.16 13.30 -0.80
C THR A 151 11.01 12.20 -0.20
N PHE A 152 10.56 10.96 -0.29
CA PHE A 152 11.34 9.80 0.11
C PHE A 152 11.26 8.67 -0.91
N LEU A 153 12.27 7.81 -0.87
CA LEU A 153 12.34 6.57 -1.61
C LEU A 153 12.02 5.43 -0.65
N ALA A 154 11.11 4.53 -1.07
CA ALA A 154 10.85 3.25 -0.42
C ALA A 154 11.44 2.13 -1.28
N ALA A 155 12.29 1.29 -0.70
CA ALA A 155 12.81 0.06 -1.30
C ALA A 155 12.26 -1.13 -0.52
N LEU A 156 11.71 -2.12 -1.24
CA LEU A 156 11.02 -3.27 -0.64
C LEU A 156 11.68 -4.56 -1.12
N ASN A 157 11.89 -5.51 -0.22
CA ASN A 157 12.56 -6.78 -0.54
C ASN A 157 11.60 -7.84 -1.11
N SER A 158 10.69 -7.42 -1.96
CA SER A 158 9.80 -8.27 -2.75
C SER A 158 9.45 -7.55 -4.05
N GLU A 159 9.39 -8.25 -5.15
CA GLU A 159 8.86 -7.74 -6.43
C GLU A 159 7.34 -7.56 -6.43
N ASP A 160 6.67 -8.17 -5.43
CA ASP A 160 5.23 -8.04 -5.18
C ASP A 160 4.99 -7.84 -3.67
N PRO A 161 5.31 -6.67 -3.12
CA PRO A 161 5.26 -6.42 -1.68
C PRO A 161 3.83 -6.47 -1.11
N GLY A 162 2.83 -6.14 -1.93
CA GLY A 162 1.47 -5.92 -1.49
C GLY A 162 1.34 -4.67 -0.61
N VAL A 163 0.12 -4.19 -0.46
CA VAL A 163 -0.23 -3.15 0.50
C VAL A 163 -1.62 -3.41 1.08
N VAL A 164 -1.76 -3.23 2.39
CA VAL A 164 -3.06 -3.26 3.08
C VAL A 164 -3.15 -2.00 3.93
N THR A 165 -3.93 -1.04 3.50
CA THR A 165 -4.24 0.15 4.30
C THR A 165 -5.19 -0.24 5.42
N ILE A 166 -4.73 -0.13 6.66
CA ILE A 166 -5.41 -0.70 7.82
C ILE A 166 -6.83 -0.14 7.97
N THR A 167 -6.95 1.18 7.88
CA THR A 167 -8.24 1.85 8.12
C THR A 167 -9.32 1.37 7.15
N THR A 168 -9.04 1.42 5.84
CA THR A 168 -10.04 1.06 4.83
C THR A 168 -10.33 -0.44 4.82
N ARG A 169 -9.28 -1.29 4.93
CA ARG A 169 -9.45 -2.74 4.84
C ARG A 169 -10.06 -3.36 6.11
N PHE A 170 -9.79 -2.79 7.28
CA PHE A 170 -10.44 -3.22 8.51
C PHE A 170 -11.96 -3.06 8.45
N PHE A 171 -12.43 -1.93 7.90
CA PHE A 171 -13.85 -1.64 7.79
C PHE A 171 -14.58 -2.36 6.64
N GLU A 172 -13.89 -3.16 5.83
CA GLU A 172 -14.49 -4.11 4.89
C GLU A 172 -14.90 -5.45 5.54
N LEU A 173 -14.51 -5.68 6.80
CA LEU A 173 -14.95 -6.84 7.56
C LEU A 173 -16.48 -6.80 7.82
N PRO A 174 -17.13 -7.96 8.09
CA PRO A 174 -18.52 -7.98 8.53
C PRO A 174 -18.74 -7.05 9.73
N SER A 175 -19.86 -6.29 9.70
CA SER A 175 -20.16 -5.26 10.70
C SER A 175 -20.18 -5.76 12.13
N GLU A 176 -20.64 -6.97 12.37
CA GLU A 176 -20.64 -7.61 13.70
C GLU A 176 -19.23 -7.84 14.24
N ALA A 177 -18.25 -8.14 13.37
CA ALA A 177 -16.86 -8.29 13.77
C ALA A 177 -16.23 -6.94 14.15
N ILE A 178 -16.52 -5.90 13.36
CA ILE A 178 -16.06 -4.54 13.63
C ILE A 178 -16.65 -4.00 14.95
N GLN A 179 -17.97 -4.14 15.13
CA GLN A 179 -18.66 -3.71 16.33
C GLN A 179 -18.10 -4.40 17.58
N ALA A 180 -17.92 -5.72 17.53
CA ALA A 180 -17.31 -6.47 18.63
C ALA A 180 -15.87 -6.04 18.93
N SER A 181 -15.07 -5.78 17.88
CA SER A 181 -13.67 -5.36 18.03
C SER A 181 -13.51 -3.97 18.64
N LEU A 182 -14.41 -3.04 18.31
CA LEU A 182 -14.34 -1.64 18.70
C LEU A 182 -15.32 -1.28 19.81
N ASN A 183 -16.17 -2.21 20.22
CA ASN A 183 -17.25 -2.01 21.20
C ASN A 183 -18.22 -0.87 20.82
N PHE A 184 -18.61 -0.83 19.53
CA PHE A 184 -19.55 0.13 18.98
C PHE A 184 -20.91 -0.48 18.71
N GLU A 185 -21.96 0.37 18.68
CA GLU A 185 -23.28 0.04 18.13
C GLU A 185 -23.42 0.58 16.69
N ASP A 186 -24.39 0.02 15.91
CA ASP A 186 -24.63 0.32 14.50
C ASP A 186 -24.63 1.81 14.11
N PRO A 187 -25.32 2.72 14.82
CA PRO A 187 -25.36 4.13 14.41
C PRO A 187 -23.98 4.80 14.44
N THR A 188 -23.14 4.43 15.42
CA THR A 188 -21.78 4.94 15.56
C THR A 188 -20.88 4.43 14.46
N LEU A 189 -20.99 3.15 14.12
CA LEU A 189 -20.21 2.53 13.03
C LEU A 189 -20.54 3.21 11.70
N LYS A 190 -21.83 3.42 11.39
CA LYS A 190 -22.23 4.07 10.14
C LYS A 190 -21.65 5.48 10.02
N ALA A 191 -21.74 6.29 11.06
CA ALA A 191 -21.18 7.64 11.06
C ALA A 191 -19.66 7.64 10.90
N LEU A 192 -18.96 6.66 11.51
CA LEU A 192 -17.52 6.49 11.34
C LEU A 192 -17.17 6.13 9.90
N LEU A 193 -17.84 5.17 9.28
CA LEU A 193 -17.60 4.76 7.89
C LEU A 193 -17.77 5.94 6.91
N GLU A 194 -18.77 6.80 7.13
CA GLU A 194 -19.02 7.99 6.31
C GLU A 194 -17.95 9.09 6.49
N SER A 195 -17.15 9.01 7.56
CA SER A 195 -16.08 9.98 7.89
C SER A 195 -14.67 9.49 7.56
N LEU A 196 -14.50 8.24 7.09
CA LEU A 196 -13.18 7.72 6.76
C LEU A 196 -12.59 8.46 5.57
N PRO A 197 -11.28 8.76 5.61
CA PRO A 197 -10.61 9.34 4.46
C PRO A 197 -10.58 8.33 3.31
N GLU A 198 -10.63 8.82 2.09
CA GLU A 198 -10.30 8.02 0.92
C GLU A 198 -8.81 7.69 0.96
N ALA A 199 -8.51 6.38 0.98
CA ALA A 199 -7.12 5.91 1.10
C ALA A 199 -6.31 6.27 -0.15
N PRO A 200 -4.98 6.28 -0.02
CA PRO A 200 -4.12 5.89 1.08
C PRO A 200 -3.60 7.03 1.93
N ALA A 201 -3.95 8.25 1.64
CA ALA A 201 -3.39 9.39 2.32
C ALA A 201 -4.46 10.41 2.71
N THR A 202 -4.10 11.26 3.63
CA THR A 202 -4.91 12.41 4.06
C THR A 202 -3.97 13.50 4.58
N ALA A 203 -4.51 14.67 4.92
CA ALA A 203 -3.74 15.70 5.59
C ALA A 203 -4.33 16.05 6.96
N GLN A 204 -3.45 16.32 7.91
CA GLN A 204 -3.85 16.68 9.26
C GLN A 204 -4.35 18.14 9.31
N ARG A 205 -5.62 18.33 9.57
CA ARG A 205 -6.28 19.65 9.57
C ARG A 205 -5.61 20.69 10.48
N GLN A 206 -5.24 20.32 11.70
CA GLN A 206 -4.57 21.25 12.62
C GLN A 206 -3.20 21.69 12.10
N CYS A 207 -2.47 20.80 11.46
CA CYS A 207 -1.20 21.12 10.82
C CYS A 207 -1.43 22.10 9.66
N LEU A 208 -2.40 21.84 8.77
CA LEU A 208 -2.73 22.74 7.65
C LEU A 208 -3.08 24.15 8.16
N GLN A 209 -3.87 24.27 9.23
CA GLN A 209 -4.17 25.56 9.86
C GLN A 209 -2.92 26.27 10.35
N ARG A 210 -2.01 25.56 11.04
CA ARG A 210 -0.71 26.11 11.48
C ARG A 210 0.13 26.60 10.32
N CYS A 211 0.09 25.92 9.18
CA CYS A 211 0.83 26.27 7.97
C CYS A 211 0.15 27.37 7.13
N GLY A 212 -1.04 27.83 7.52
CA GLY A 212 -1.80 28.81 6.75
C GLY A 212 -2.36 28.24 5.43
N LEU A 213 -2.47 26.92 5.31
CA LEU A 213 -2.92 26.18 4.12
C LEU A 213 -4.38 25.69 4.26
N GLY A 214 -5.00 25.89 5.42
CA GLY A 214 -6.37 25.46 5.70
C GLY A 214 -7.38 26.48 5.17
N ASN A 215 -7.96 26.25 3.99
CA ASN A 215 -9.22 26.84 3.60
C ASN A 215 -10.34 25.83 3.89
N ASP A 216 -11.57 26.30 4.16
CA ASP A 216 -12.72 25.48 4.62
C ASP A 216 -13.22 24.43 3.60
N ASP A 217 -12.59 24.30 2.44
CA ASP A 217 -12.99 23.36 1.36
C ASP A 217 -11.88 22.33 1.13
N THR A 218 -11.95 21.24 1.88
CA THR A 218 -10.95 20.15 1.84
C THR A 218 -11.43 18.94 1.06
N SER A 219 -11.73 19.10 -0.21
CA SER A 219 -11.69 17.99 -1.15
C SER A 219 -10.24 17.82 -1.62
N LEU A 220 -9.46 17.04 -0.91
CA LEU A 220 -8.14 16.60 -1.37
C LEU A 220 -8.34 15.54 -2.44
N SER A 221 -7.91 15.81 -3.67
CA SER A 221 -7.86 14.80 -4.73
C SER A 221 -6.56 13.99 -4.59
N TYR A 222 -6.63 12.70 -4.82
CA TYR A 222 -5.49 11.79 -4.76
C TYR A 222 -5.35 11.11 -6.12
N ASP A 223 -4.22 11.29 -6.77
CA ASP A 223 -3.90 10.57 -8.00
C ASP A 223 -3.04 9.34 -7.69
N TYR A 224 -3.54 8.17 -8.09
CA TYR A 224 -2.84 6.90 -8.06
C TYR A 224 -2.53 6.44 -9.47
N GLU A 225 -1.27 6.18 -9.75
CA GLU A 225 -0.85 5.34 -10.86
C GLU A 225 -0.18 4.07 -10.29
N TYR A 226 -0.89 2.95 -10.43
CA TYR A 226 -0.34 1.60 -10.22
C TYR A 226 0.06 1.00 -11.54
#